data_221093605099e3d3d50f4df05e1b1ec4
#
_entry.id   221093605099e3d3d50f4df05e1b1ec4
#
_cell.length_a   1.000
_cell.length_b   1.000
_cell.length_c   1.000
_cell.angle_alpha   90.00
_cell.angle_beta   90.00
_cell.angle_gamma   90.00
#
_symmetry.space_group_name_H-M   'P 1'
#
loop_
_entity.id
_entity.type
_entity.pdbx_description
1 polymer ?
#
loop_
_entity_poly.entity_id
_entity_poly.type
_entity_poly.pdbx_seq_one_letter_code
_entity_poly.pdbx_strand_id
1 'polypeptide(L)' 'VLFRSQEIVSQLEKMLERQLLTNEAVIVCETDKTVKLPETIGTLEKTRETVYGITQVTIYRQEA' A
#
# COMPACT_ATOMS: atom_id res chain seq x y z
N VAL A 1 3.04 0.35 -8.22
CA VAL A 1 4.03 -0.53 -7.57
C VAL A 1 3.32 -1.64 -6.84
N LEU A 2 3.80 -2.87 -6.99
CA LEU A 2 3.23 -4.06 -6.36
C LEU A 2 4.14 -4.54 -5.23
N PHE A 3 3.55 -4.77 -4.06
CA PHE A 3 4.23 -5.36 -2.91
C PHE A 3 3.52 -6.63 -2.46
N ARG A 4 4.30 -7.62 -2.00
CA ARG A 4 3.79 -8.94 -1.57
C ARG A 4 4.34 -9.37 -0.23
N SER A 5 4.65 -8.44 0.65
CA SER A 5 5.36 -8.73 1.89
C SER A 5 4.57 -8.25 3.09
N GLN A 6 4.76 -8.87 4.24
CA GLN A 6 4.20 -8.38 5.50
C GLN A 6 4.89 -7.10 5.97
N GLU A 7 5.99 -6.73 5.35
CA GLU A 7 6.74 -5.53 5.69
C GLU A 7 6.37 -4.35 4.80
N ILE A 8 5.21 -4.43 4.15
CA ILE A 8 4.73 -3.42 3.20
C ILE A 8 4.74 -2.02 3.81
N VAL A 9 4.17 -1.86 5.01
CA VAL A 9 4.06 -0.53 5.64
C VAL A 9 5.45 0.08 5.84
N SER A 10 6.39 -0.70 6.36
CA SER A 10 7.74 -0.24 6.58
C SER A 10 8.44 0.16 5.28
N GLN A 11 8.26 -0.64 4.23
CA GLN A 11 8.85 -0.34 2.92
C GLN A 11 8.26 0.92 2.30
N LEU A 12 6.95 1.09 2.41
CA LEU A 12 6.28 2.27 1.88
C LEU A 12 6.68 3.54 2.63
N GLU A 13 6.82 3.45 3.95
CA GLU A 13 7.30 4.59 4.74
C GLU A 13 8.69 5.01 4.31
N LYS A 14 9.58 4.05 4.04
CA LYS A 14 10.93 4.37 3.55
C LYS A 14 10.90 5.04 2.19
N MET A 15 10.03 4.58 1.30
CA MET A 15 9.89 5.17 -0.03
C MET A 15 9.39 6.61 0.07
N LEU A 16 8.42 6.87 0.95
CA LEU A 16 7.92 8.22 1.17
C LEU A 16 9.00 9.13 1.76
N GLU A 17 9.76 8.62 2.74
CA GLU A 17 10.83 9.37 3.37
C GLU A 17 11.91 9.78 2.36
N ARG A 18 12.19 8.90 1.38
CA ARG A 18 13.17 9.16 0.33
C ARG A 18 12.60 9.90 -0.86
N GLN A 19 11.33 10.25 -0.81
CA GLN A 19 10.64 10.94 -1.90
C GLN A 19 10.73 10.20 -3.24
N LEU A 20 10.63 8.88 -3.19
CA LEU A 20 10.70 8.03 -4.38
C LEU A 20 9.37 7.92 -5.13
N LEU A 21 8.29 8.42 -4.54
CA LEU A 21 6.95 8.34 -5.13
C LEU A 21 6.55 9.69 -5.73
N THR A 22 5.95 9.63 -6.92
CA THR A 22 5.40 10.83 -7.57
C THR A 22 4.04 11.18 -6.97
N ASN A 23 3.54 12.38 -7.31
CA ASN A 23 2.23 12.84 -6.84
C ASN A 23 1.07 11.99 -7.33
N GLU A 24 1.28 11.19 -8.38
CA GLU A 24 0.23 10.35 -8.95
C GLU A 24 0.52 8.86 -8.74
N ALA A 25 1.39 8.53 -7.81
CA ALA A 25 1.76 7.15 -7.58
C ALA A 25 0.56 6.33 -7.09
N VAL A 26 0.43 5.14 -7.64
CA VAL A 26 -0.55 4.14 -7.22
C VAL A 26 0.22 2.91 -6.78
N ILE A 27 -0.10 2.43 -5.58
CA ILE A 27 0.60 1.29 -5.00
C ILE A 27 -0.40 0.16 -4.78
N VAL A 28 -0.08 -1.00 -5.33
CA VAL A 28 -0.90 -2.19 -5.18
C VAL A 28 -0.20 -3.14 -4.20
N CYS A 29 -0.85 -3.43 -3.11
CA CYS A 29 -0.33 -4.31 -2.06
C CYS A 29 -1.07 -5.64 -2.11
N GLU A 30 -0.34 -6.73 -2.30
CA GLU A 30 -0.91 -8.08 -2.30
C GLU A 30 -0.44 -8.81 -1.04
N THR A 31 -1.39 -9.18 -0.18
CA THR A 31 -1.10 -9.81 1.11
C THR A 31 -2.06 -10.96 1.35
N ASP A 32 -1.79 -11.75 2.39
CA ASP A 32 -2.77 -12.68 2.92
C ASP A 32 -3.95 -11.89 3.48
N LYS A 33 -5.16 -12.44 3.35
CA LYS A 33 -6.38 -11.76 3.80
C LYS A 33 -6.39 -11.43 5.29
N THR A 34 -5.54 -12.08 6.07
CA THR A 34 -5.45 -11.84 7.52
C THR A 34 -4.61 -10.62 7.86
N VAL A 35 -3.85 -10.10 6.91
CA VAL A 35 -3.01 -8.93 7.13
C VAL A 35 -3.88 -7.68 7.07
N LYS A 36 -3.85 -6.88 8.13
CA LYS A 36 -4.60 -5.62 8.20
C LYS A 36 -3.65 -4.46 7.92
N LEU A 37 -3.94 -3.73 6.86
CA LEU A 37 -3.17 -2.55 6.49
C LEU A 37 -3.90 -1.29 6.93
N PRO A 38 -3.17 -0.23 7.33
CA PRO A 38 -3.80 1.00 7.79
C PRO A 38 -4.51 1.75 6.65
N GLU A 39 -5.44 2.64 7.02
CA GLU A 39 -6.14 3.50 6.06
C GLU A 39 -5.19 4.45 5.35
N THR A 40 -4.17 4.92 6.06
CA THR A 40 -3.20 5.86 5.50
C THR A 40 -1.78 5.42 5.88
N ILE A 41 -0.84 5.70 4.99
CA ILE A 41 0.59 5.49 5.24
C ILE A 41 1.28 6.78 4.81
N GLY A 42 1.62 7.64 5.76
CA GLY A 42 2.15 8.97 5.43
C GLY A 42 1.16 9.75 4.59
N THR A 43 1.54 10.08 3.36
CA THR A 43 0.66 10.78 2.41
C THR A 43 -0.13 9.85 1.50
N LEU A 44 0.05 8.54 1.66
CA LEU A 44 -0.71 7.55 0.89
C LEU A 44 -2.05 7.28 1.55
N GLU A 45 -3.09 7.19 0.75
CA GLU A 45 -4.45 6.90 1.22
C GLU A 45 -4.97 5.63 0.57
N LYS A 46 -5.55 4.73 1.39
CA LYS A 46 -6.17 3.51 0.90
C LYS A 46 -7.45 3.87 0.13
N THR A 47 -7.49 3.51 -1.14
CA THR A 47 -8.64 3.79 -2.00
C THR A 47 -9.49 2.55 -2.23
N ARG A 48 -8.92 1.36 -2.11
CA ARG A 48 -9.66 0.12 -2.37
C ARG A 48 -9.02 -1.05 -1.65
N GLU A 49 -9.86 -1.98 -1.20
CA GLU A 49 -9.41 -3.22 -0.60
C GLU A 49 -10.36 -4.32 -1.07
N THR A 50 -9.81 -5.37 -1.68
CA THR A 50 -10.59 -6.47 -2.23
C THR A 50 -9.95 -7.79 -1.81
N VAL A 51 -10.80 -8.76 -1.45
CA VAL A 51 -10.33 -10.11 -1.05
C VAL A 51 -10.69 -11.10 -2.15
N TYR A 52 -9.69 -11.89 -2.57
CA TYR A 52 -9.84 -12.95 -3.54
C TYR A 52 -9.34 -14.25 -2.91
N GLY A 53 -10.26 -15.12 -2.46
CA GLY A 53 -9.86 -16.33 -1.76
C GLY A 53 -9.10 -16.02 -0.49
N ILE A 54 -7.83 -16.42 -0.42
CA ILE A 54 -6.95 -16.14 0.72
C ILE A 54 -6.08 -14.90 0.52
N THR A 55 -6.18 -14.27 -0.65
CA THR A 55 -5.34 -13.13 -1.01
C THR A 55 -6.14 -11.85 -0.92
N GLN A 56 -5.53 -10.82 -0.34
CA GLN A 56 -6.11 -9.49 -0.26
C GLN A 56 -5.29 -8.53 -1.09
N VAL A 57 -5.98 -7.72 -1.89
CA VAL A 57 -5.35 -6.68 -2.70
C VAL A 57 -5.80 -5.33 -2.17
N THR A 58 -4.84 -4.51 -1.76
CA THR A 58 -5.10 -3.17 -1.22
C THR A 58 -4.42 -2.15 -2.12
N ILE A 59 -5.14 -1.10 -2.48
CA ILE A 59 -4.62 -0.05 -3.36
C ILE A 59 -4.53 1.25 -2.57
N TYR A 60 -3.33 1.83 -2.59
CA TYR A 60 -3.04 3.15 -2.02
C TYR A 60 -2.75 4.13 -3.14
N ARG A 61 -3.17 5.37 -2.96
CA ARG A 61 -2.85 6.46 -3.87
C ARG A 61 -2.17 7.59 -3.12
N GLN A 62 -1.21 8.21 -3.80
CA GLN A 62 -0.51 9.37 -3.25
C GLN A 62 -1.43 10.57 -3.31
N GLU A 63 -1.61 11.23 -2.16
CA GLU A 63 -2.32 12.50 -2.09
C GLU A 63 -1.38 13.63 -2.50
N ALA A 64 -1.85 14.45 -3.40
CA ALA A 64 -1.05 15.56 -3.90
C ALA A 64 -1.03 16.73 -2.91
#